data_c3becd1c0846b47e7300af2a77304599
#
_entry.id   c3becd1c0846b47e7300af2a77304599
#
_cell.length_a   1.000
_cell.length_b   1.000
_cell.length_c   1.000
_cell.angle_alpha   90.00
_cell.angle_beta   90.00
_cell.angle_gamma   90.00
#
_symmetry.space_group_name_H-M   'P 1'
#
loop_
_entity.id
_entity.type
_entity.pdbx_description
1 polymer ?
#
loop_
_entity_poly.entity_id
_entity_poly.type
_entity_poly.pdbx_seq_one_letter_code
_entity_poly.pdbx_strand_id
1 'polypeptide(L)'
;LRRLPSESLRERATRLMRSLLDGLGVLRSPVDSFAVYALSLLAWLFETGMYIVIAWGFNIPLPFPVFLLACAFANLVTIAPSTPGYIGVFDAPIVYTLTLFGIDQNLATSYTLILHAALVLPLLGAA
;
A
#
# COMPACT_ATOMS: atom_id res chain seq x y z
N LEU A 1 -20.94 39.66 -0.40
CA LEU A 1 -21.47 38.61 0.46
C LEU A 1 -20.39 37.52 0.64
N ARG A 2 -19.65 37.60 1.77
CA ARG A 2 -18.68 36.57 2.18
C ARG A 2 -19.46 35.30 2.50
N ARG A 3 -19.30 34.28 1.67
CA ARG A 3 -19.78 32.93 2.00
C ARG A 3 -19.06 32.46 3.26
N LEU A 4 -19.82 32.03 4.25
CA LEU A 4 -19.27 31.57 5.51
C LEU A 4 -18.43 30.32 5.29
N PRO A 5 -17.27 30.17 5.97
CA PRO A 5 -16.38 28.98 5.79
C PRO A 5 -17.06 27.64 6.04
N SER A 6 -18.13 27.64 6.81
CA SER A 6 -18.93 26.45 7.12
C SER A 6 -19.71 25.88 5.92
N GLU A 7 -20.17 26.75 4.99
CA GLU A 7 -20.90 26.28 3.80
C GLU A 7 -19.97 25.55 2.83
N SER A 8 -18.75 26.06 2.64
CA SER A 8 -17.78 25.41 1.76
C SER A 8 -17.30 24.06 2.29
N LEU A 9 -17.16 23.90 3.60
CA LEU A 9 -16.83 22.62 4.24
C LEU A 9 -17.98 21.63 4.15
N ARG A 10 -19.20 22.10 4.33
CA ARG A 10 -20.40 21.28 4.20
C ARG A 10 -20.60 20.78 2.77
N GLU A 11 -20.38 21.64 1.78
CA GLU A 11 -20.45 21.27 0.36
C GLU A 11 -19.36 20.26 -0.01
N ARG A 12 -18.14 20.41 0.51
CA ARG A 12 -17.04 19.46 0.31
C ARG A 12 -17.35 18.11 0.96
N ALA A 13 -17.83 18.11 2.19
CA ALA A 13 -18.21 16.89 2.89
C ALA A 13 -19.34 16.15 2.19
N THR A 14 -20.37 16.87 1.70
CA THR A 14 -21.48 16.29 0.94
C THR A 14 -20.98 15.69 -0.39
N ARG A 15 -20.08 16.36 -1.07
CA ARG A 15 -19.50 15.89 -2.33
C ARG A 15 -18.66 14.63 -2.13
N LEU A 16 -17.82 14.61 -1.10
CA LEU A 16 -17.04 13.42 -0.73
C LEU A 16 -17.93 12.24 -0.37
N MET A 17 -18.98 12.50 0.42
CA MET A 17 -19.94 11.46 0.80
C MET A 17 -20.68 10.89 -0.41
N ARG A 18 -21.11 11.73 -1.34
CA ARG A 18 -21.72 11.27 -2.60
C ARG A 18 -20.75 10.44 -3.43
N SER A 19 -19.50 10.89 -3.58
CA SER A 19 -18.48 10.13 -4.31
C SER A 19 -18.21 8.77 -3.68
N LEU A 20 -18.20 8.68 -2.34
CA LEU A 20 -18.06 7.41 -1.62
C LEU A 20 -19.28 6.51 -1.84
N LEU A 21 -20.51 7.05 -1.77
CA LEU A 21 -21.73 6.30 -1.99
C LEU A 21 -21.83 5.82 -3.45
N ASP A 22 -21.43 6.64 -4.42
CA ASP A 22 -21.39 6.26 -5.83
C ASP A 22 -20.35 5.15 -6.07
N GLY A 23 -19.17 5.24 -5.43
CA GLY A 23 -18.16 4.20 -5.47
C GLY A 23 -18.65 2.88 -4.86
N LEU A 24 -19.39 2.94 -3.76
CA LEU A 24 -20.01 1.77 -3.16
C LEU A 24 -21.15 1.18 -4.00
N GLY A 25 -21.71 1.95 -4.94
CA GLY A 25 -22.71 1.48 -5.89
C GLY A 25 -22.23 0.32 -6.77
N VAL A 26 -20.92 0.26 -7.05
CA VAL A 26 -20.29 -0.86 -7.77
C VAL A 26 -20.48 -2.18 -7.01
N LEU A 27 -20.52 -2.13 -5.68
CA LEU A 27 -20.69 -3.33 -4.83
C LEU A 27 -22.12 -3.87 -4.81
N ARG A 28 -23.07 -3.20 -5.46
CA ARG A 28 -24.46 -3.68 -5.57
C ARG A 28 -24.60 -4.80 -6.60
N SER A 29 -23.72 -4.88 -7.57
CA SER A 29 -23.66 -5.96 -8.53
C SER A 29 -22.74 -7.08 -8.02
N PRO A 30 -23.19 -8.33 -7.91
CA PRO A 30 -22.32 -9.44 -7.48
C PRO A 30 -21.17 -9.69 -8.47
N VAL A 31 -21.38 -9.43 -9.76
CA VAL A 31 -20.35 -9.57 -10.80
C VAL A 31 -19.27 -8.52 -10.63
N ASP A 32 -19.66 -7.25 -10.43
CA ASP A 32 -18.72 -6.15 -10.25
C ASP A 32 -17.95 -6.28 -8.94
N SER A 33 -18.62 -6.72 -7.87
CA SER A 33 -17.99 -7.04 -6.60
C SER A 33 -16.93 -8.13 -6.74
N PHE A 34 -17.25 -9.21 -7.46
CA PHE A 34 -16.30 -10.28 -7.74
C PHE A 34 -15.10 -9.77 -8.56
N ALA A 35 -15.35 -8.95 -9.58
CA ALA A 35 -14.28 -8.35 -10.38
C ALA A 35 -13.35 -7.46 -9.53
N VAL A 36 -13.90 -6.63 -8.66
CA VAL A 36 -13.12 -5.79 -7.75
C VAL A 36 -12.28 -6.65 -6.80
N TYR A 37 -12.85 -7.69 -6.22
CA TYR A 37 -12.12 -8.62 -5.34
C TYR A 37 -11.00 -9.34 -6.09
N ALA A 38 -11.29 -9.87 -7.27
CA ALA A 38 -10.31 -10.58 -8.09
C ALA A 38 -9.14 -9.67 -8.50
N LEU A 39 -9.42 -8.45 -8.93
CA LEU A 39 -8.40 -7.47 -9.29
C LEU A 39 -7.57 -7.03 -8.08
N SER A 40 -8.20 -6.83 -6.94
CA SER A 40 -7.51 -6.48 -5.69
C SER A 40 -6.59 -7.61 -5.24
N LEU A 41 -7.08 -8.85 -5.27
CA LEU A 41 -6.27 -10.01 -4.92
C LEU A 41 -5.09 -10.18 -5.88
N LEU A 42 -5.31 -9.98 -7.17
CA LEU A 42 -4.27 -10.04 -8.19
C LEU A 42 -3.20 -8.95 -7.94
N ALA A 43 -3.61 -7.72 -7.65
CA ALA A 43 -2.70 -6.63 -7.33
C ALA A 43 -1.84 -6.95 -6.10
N TRP A 44 -2.45 -7.49 -5.04
CA TRP A 44 -1.74 -7.90 -3.83
C TRP A 44 -0.75 -9.04 -4.08
N LEU A 45 -1.12 -10.00 -4.94
CA LEU A 45 -0.23 -11.09 -5.34
C LEU A 45 0.96 -10.59 -6.16
N PHE A 46 0.74 -9.65 -7.07
CA PHE A 46 1.82 -9.02 -7.84
C PHE A 46 2.76 -8.22 -6.93
N GLU A 47 2.21 -7.45 -6.02
CA GLU A 47 3.00 -6.68 -5.05
C GLU A 47 3.84 -7.62 -4.18
N THR A 48 3.23 -8.65 -3.59
CA THR A 48 3.95 -9.66 -2.79
C THR A 48 4.98 -10.41 -3.64
N GLY A 49 4.66 -10.70 -4.89
CA GLY A 49 5.61 -11.30 -5.85
C GLY A 49 6.85 -10.44 -6.05
N MET A 50 6.71 -9.13 -6.12
CA MET A 50 7.84 -8.21 -6.19
C MET A 50 8.72 -8.28 -4.95
N TYR A 51 8.12 -8.35 -3.75
CA TYR A 51 8.85 -8.58 -2.49
C TYR A 51 9.74 -9.81 -2.57
N ILE A 52 9.20 -10.92 -3.10
CA ILE A 52 9.92 -12.19 -3.20
C ILE A 52 11.05 -12.12 -4.23
N VAL A 53 10.80 -11.56 -5.40
CA VAL A 53 11.81 -11.45 -6.47
C VAL A 53 13.00 -10.62 -6.00
N ILE A 54 12.77 -9.51 -5.32
CA ILE A 54 13.84 -8.68 -4.77
C ILE A 54 14.56 -9.42 -3.63
N ALA A 55 13.82 -10.19 -2.81
CA ALA A 55 14.41 -11.01 -1.75
C ALA A 55 15.36 -12.07 -2.31
N TRP A 56 15.06 -12.66 -3.46
CA TRP A 56 15.97 -13.57 -4.14
C TRP A 56 17.29 -12.90 -4.53
N GLY A 57 17.23 -11.64 -4.96
CA GLY A 57 18.42 -10.87 -5.26
C GLY A 57 19.32 -10.60 -4.04
N PHE A 58 18.74 -10.57 -2.85
CA PHE A 58 19.44 -10.42 -1.58
C PHE A 58 19.74 -11.74 -0.87
N ASN A 59 19.39 -12.88 -1.48
CA ASN A 59 19.52 -14.21 -0.87
C ASN A 59 18.84 -14.32 0.50
N ILE A 60 17.65 -13.75 0.63
CA ILE A 60 16.84 -13.82 1.84
C ILE A 60 15.97 -15.08 1.79
N PRO A 61 16.26 -16.11 2.62
CA PRO A 61 15.60 -17.42 2.54
C PRO A 61 14.34 -17.48 3.41
N LEU A 62 13.40 -16.57 3.18
CA LEU A 62 12.14 -16.56 3.93
C LEU A 62 10.98 -17.11 3.07
N PRO A 63 10.00 -17.79 3.68
CA PRO A 63 8.86 -18.34 2.96
C PRO A 63 7.86 -17.25 2.55
N PHE A 64 7.05 -17.56 1.55
CA PHE A 64 6.00 -16.66 1.02
C PHE A 64 5.12 -15.99 2.08
N PRO A 65 4.62 -16.69 3.13
CA PRO A 65 3.76 -16.05 4.13
C PRO A 65 4.42 -14.89 4.88
N VAL A 66 5.73 -14.90 5.04
CA VAL A 66 6.48 -13.80 5.69
C VAL A 66 6.43 -12.54 4.84
N PHE A 67 6.62 -12.67 3.53
CA PHE A 67 6.52 -11.54 2.61
C PHE A 67 5.10 -11.01 2.48
N LEU A 68 4.12 -11.90 2.51
CA LEU A 68 2.71 -11.52 2.55
C LEU A 68 2.38 -10.73 3.82
N LEU A 69 2.90 -11.16 4.96
CA LEU A 69 2.76 -10.45 6.24
C LEU A 69 3.42 -9.07 6.19
N ALA A 70 4.64 -8.98 5.67
CA ALA A 70 5.35 -7.71 5.51
C ALA A 70 4.60 -6.75 4.59
N CYS A 71 4.09 -7.24 3.47
CA CYS A 71 3.27 -6.48 2.53
C CYS A 71 1.98 -5.97 3.18
N ALA A 72 1.25 -6.84 3.86
CA ALA A 72 0.02 -6.48 4.56
C ALA A 72 0.27 -5.44 5.67
N PHE A 73 1.32 -5.62 6.45
CA PHE A 73 1.66 -4.70 7.53
C PHE A 73 2.07 -3.32 6.99
N ALA A 74 2.90 -3.27 5.95
CA ALA A 74 3.28 -2.03 5.28
C ALA A 74 2.04 -1.29 4.75
N ASN A 75 1.15 -1.98 4.05
CA ASN A 75 -0.07 -1.39 3.52
C ASN A 75 -1.02 -0.88 4.61
N LEU A 76 -1.16 -1.59 5.73
CA LEU A 76 -1.98 -1.15 6.86
C LEU A 76 -1.43 0.13 7.50
N VAL A 77 -0.12 0.22 7.68
CA VAL A 77 0.51 1.40 8.29
C VAL A 77 0.42 2.62 7.37
N THR A 78 0.47 2.43 6.05
CA THR A 78 0.35 3.52 5.08
C THR A 78 -1.06 4.11 4.95
N ILE A 79 -2.08 3.51 5.57
CA ILE A 79 -3.41 4.12 5.69
C ILE A 79 -3.35 5.42 6.51
N ALA A 80 -2.45 5.51 7.49
CA ALA A 80 -2.24 6.74 8.24
C ALA A 80 -1.57 7.81 7.37
N PRO A 81 -2.07 9.07 7.39
CA PRO A 81 -1.43 10.17 6.68
C PRO A 81 0.01 10.36 7.18
N SER A 82 0.95 10.40 6.26
CA SER A 82 2.37 10.45 6.60
C SER A 82 3.17 11.33 5.64
N THR A 83 4.47 11.21 5.68
CA THR A 83 5.41 11.95 4.83
C THR A 83 5.16 11.71 3.34
N PRO A 84 5.47 12.67 2.46
CA PRO A 84 5.46 12.46 1.02
C PRO A 84 6.30 11.25 0.62
N GLY A 85 5.75 10.38 -0.24
CA GLY A 85 6.41 9.15 -0.67
C GLY A 85 6.44 8.04 0.38
N TYR A 86 5.79 8.22 1.52
CA TYR A 86 5.69 7.23 2.62
C TYR A 86 7.06 6.77 3.17
N ILE A 87 8.09 7.59 3.02
CA ILE A 87 9.45 7.29 3.50
C ILE A 87 9.43 7.06 5.02
N GLY A 88 9.97 5.93 5.45
CA GLY A 88 10.00 5.49 6.84
C GLY A 88 8.74 4.77 7.28
N VAL A 89 7.56 5.28 6.97
CA VAL A 89 6.28 4.67 7.36
C VAL A 89 6.02 3.37 6.62
N PHE A 90 6.38 3.30 5.35
CA PHE A 90 6.34 2.08 4.56
C PHE A 90 7.50 1.13 4.91
N ASP A 91 8.68 1.69 5.16
CA ASP A 91 9.91 0.92 5.33
C ASP A 91 9.99 0.24 6.70
N ALA A 92 9.60 0.93 7.76
CA ALA A 92 9.71 0.43 9.13
C ALA A 92 8.96 -0.90 9.38
N PRO A 93 7.71 -1.09 8.94
CA PRO A 93 7.02 -2.36 9.09
C PRO A 93 7.72 -3.54 8.41
N ILE A 94 8.32 -3.30 7.24
CA ILE A 94 9.01 -4.33 6.46
C ILE A 94 10.31 -4.73 7.16
N VAL A 95 11.13 -3.76 7.55
CA VAL A 95 12.36 -4.02 8.31
C VAL A 95 12.05 -4.75 9.61
N TYR A 96 11.04 -4.31 10.33
CA TYR A 96 10.61 -4.94 11.57
C TYR A 96 10.19 -6.40 11.35
N THR A 97 9.37 -6.66 10.35
CA THR A 97 8.92 -8.03 10.02
C THR A 97 10.09 -8.94 9.67
N LEU A 98 10.98 -8.50 8.81
CA LEU A 98 12.15 -9.29 8.41
C LEU A 98 13.09 -9.56 9.58
N THR A 99 13.32 -8.59 10.46
CA THR A 99 14.17 -8.78 11.64
C THR A 99 13.56 -9.73 12.65
N LEU A 100 12.23 -9.76 12.80
CA LEU A 100 11.53 -10.75 13.62
C LEU A 100 11.78 -12.20 13.15
N PHE A 101 11.95 -12.39 11.85
CA PHE A 101 12.21 -13.70 11.26
C PHE A 101 13.72 -14.01 11.09
N GLY A 102 14.58 -13.26 11.77
CA GLY A 102 16.01 -13.55 11.88
C GLY A 102 16.91 -12.93 10.81
N ILE A 103 16.38 -12.02 10.01
CA ILE A 103 17.19 -11.27 9.02
C ILE A 103 17.96 -10.15 9.73
N ASP A 104 19.25 -10.01 9.39
CA ASP A 104 20.05 -8.92 9.89
C ASP A 104 19.46 -7.54 9.55
N GLN A 105 19.50 -6.62 10.49
CA GLN A 105 18.90 -5.30 10.33
C GLN A 105 19.46 -4.52 9.14
N ASN A 106 20.77 -4.59 8.89
CA ASN A 106 21.39 -3.91 7.76
C ASN A 106 20.91 -4.50 6.43
N LEU A 107 20.80 -5.82 6.34
CA LEU A 107 20.29 -6.51 5.18
C LEU A 107 18.81 -6.21 4.96
N ALA A 108 18.00 -6.25 6.02
CA ALA A 108 16.57 -5.90 5.96
C ALA A 108 16.36 -4.46 5.50
N THR A 109 17.15 -3.52 5.98
CA THR A 109 17.10 -2.11 5.59
C THR A 109 17.49 -1.92 4.13
N SER A 110 18.58 -2.53 3.69
CA SER A 110 19.02 -2.48 2.28
C SER A 110 17.98 -3.06 1.34
N TYR A 111 17.42 -4.21 1.67
CA TYR A 111 16.32 -4.85 0.95
C TYR A 111 15.12 -3.90 0.83
N THR A 112 14.71 -3.31 1.95
CA THR A 112 13.53 -2.44 2.00
C THR A 112 13.70 -1.17 1.17
N LEU A 113 14.90 -0.56 1.19
CA LEU A 113 15.19 0.60 0.37
C LEU A 113 15.10 0.31 -1.13
N ILE A 114 15.63 -0.82 -1.57
CA ILE A 114 15.53 -1.26 -2.97
C ILE A 114 14.08 -1.57 -3.35
N LEU A 115 13.35 -2.24 -2.48
CA LEU A 115 11.93 -2.51 -2.66
C LEU A 115 11.11 -1.23 -2.80
N HIS A 116 11.33 -0.27 -1.90
CA HIS A 116 10.66 1.03 -1.95
C HIS A 116 10.95 1.77 -3.26
N ALA A 117 12.22 1.82 -3.67
CA ALA A 117 12.61 2.39 -4.95
C ALA A 117 11.93 1.69 -6.12
N ALA A 118 11.86 0.36 -6.11
CA ALA A 118 11.21 -0.43 -7.15
C ALA A 118 9.71 -0.17 -7.25
N LEU A 119 9.04 0.15 -6.14
CA LEU A 119 7.62 0.50 -6.12
C LEU A 119 7.35 1.94 -6.57
N VAL A 120 8.23 2.87 -6.22
CA VAL A 120 8.04 4.31 -6.48
C VAL A 120 8.52 4.72 -7.87
N LEU A 121 9.63 4.18 -8.37
CA LEU A 121 10.21 4.57 -9.66
C LEU A 121 9.25 4.43 -10.85
N PRO A 122 8.48 3.34 -11.00
CA PRO A 122 7.51 3.24 -12.08
C PRO A 122 6.41 4.29 -12.02
N LEU A 123 6.00 4.71 -10.81
CA LEU A 123 5.01 5.76 -10.62
C LEU A 123 5.54 7.12 -11.05
N LEU A 124 6.81 7.42 -10.76
CA LEU A 124 7.47 8.66 -11.18
C LEU A 124 7.68 8.68 -12.70
N GLY A 125 7.99 7.55 -13.31
CA GLY A 125 8.15 7.43 -14.76
C GLY A 125 6.84 7.49 -15.55
N ALA A 126 5.70 7.19 -14.92
CA ALA A 126 4.36 7.24 -15.51
C ALA A 126 3.71 8.63 -15.39
N ALA A 127 4.27 9.50 -14.58
CA ALA A 127 3.75 10.85 -14.34
C ALA A 127 4.16 11.85 -15.43
#